data_e69132c66f1b80d4f52cf05e039443c9
#
_entry.id   e69132c66f1b80d4f52cf05e039443c9
#
_cell.length_a   1.000
_cell.length_b   1.000
_cell.length_c   1.000
_cell.angle_alpha   90.00
_cell.angle_beta   90.00
_cell.angle_gamma   90.00
#
_symmetry.space_group_name_H-M   'P 1'
#
loop_
_entity.id
_entity.type
_entity.pdbx_description
1 polymer ?
#
loop_
_entity_poly.entity_id
_entity_poly.type
_entity_poly.pdbx_seq_one_letter_code
_entity_poly.pdbx_strand_id
1 'polypeptide(L)'
;VSEPDENLKRVLQIKMRALGDPAQVIALIRSAAPFYRTIGGTGFRVLQNVDDRAQIAIEIEYAAHAALELNRHKVASDPMVRTFLQGWRAILAGSADMDVYEDVTG
;
A
#
# COMPACT_ATOMS: atom_id res chain seq x y z
N VAL A 1 -15.17 18.13 -22.31
CA VAL A 1 -14.43 18.15 -21.13
C VAL A 1 -14.23 16.80 -20.53
N SER A 2 -13.09 16.52 -20.38
CA SER A 2 -12.77 15.31 -19.71
C SER A 2 -13.03 15.46 -18.23
N GLU A 3 -13.99 14.74 -17.78
CA GLU A 3 -14.11 14.52 -16.38
C GLU A 3 -12.80 14.00 -15.85
N PRO A 4 -12.43 14.36 -14.64
CA PRO A 4 -11.33 13.71 -14.01
C PRO A 4 -11.59 12.22 -14.11
N ASP A 5 -10.60 11.52 -14.43
CA ASP A 5 -10.68 10.11 -14.74
C ASP A 5 -10.94 9.29 -13.48
N GLU A 6 -12.10 9.53 -12.87
CA GLU A 6 -12.52 8.84 -11.68
C GLU A 6 -12.70 7.36 -11.90
N ASN A 7 -12.88 6.96 -13.17
CA ASN A 7 -13.02 5.56 -13.56
C ASN A 7 -11.68 4.89 -13.85
N LEU A 8 -10.60 5.64 -13.91
CA LEU A 8 -9.28 5.05 -14.08
C LEU A 8 -8.86 4.34 -12.80
N LYS A 9 -8.15 3.27 -12.98
CA LYS A 9 -7.55 2.55 -11.86
C LYS A 9 -6.58 3.47 -11.13
N ARG A 10 -6.55 3.32 -9.83
CA ARG A 10 -5.59 3.98 -8.96
C ARG A 10 -4.63 2.95 -8.40
N VAL A 11 -3.36 3.30 -8.34
CA VAL A 11 -2.35 2.46 -7.71
C VAL A 11 -1.73 3.24 -6.56
N LEU A 12 -1.91 2.72 -5.36
CA LEU A 12 -1.23 3.24 -4.18
C LEU A 12 0.12 2.54 -4.08
N GLN A 13 1.20 3.31 -4.13
CA GLN A 13 2.55 2.78 -3.98
C GLN A 13 3.12 3.24 -2.63
N ILE A 14 3.58 2.28 -1.85
CA ILE A 14 4.20 2.54 -0.56
C ILE A 14 5.63 2.02 -0.60
N LYS A 15 6.61 2.92 -0.50
CA LYS A 15 8.02 2.56 -0.46
C LYS A 15 8.50 2.61 0.97
N MET A 16 9.23 1.59 1.38
CA MET A 16 9.72 1.48 2.74
C MET A 16 11.08 0.81 2.78
N ARG A 17 11.79 1.01 3.88
CA ARG A 17 13.07 0.37 4.12
C ARG A 17 12.99 -0.49 5.37
N ALA A 18 13.35 -1.75 5.25
CA ALA A 18 13.37 -2.66 6.38
C ALA A 18 14.52 -2.30 7.35
N LEU A 19 14.21 -2.28 8.64
CA LEU A 19 15.20 -2.03 9.68
C LEU A 19 16.05 -3.26 9.94
N GLY A 20 15.46 -4.44 9.89
CA GLY A 20 16.11 -5.71 10.12
C GLY A 20 16.05 -6.62 8.90
N ASP A 21 15.71 -7.88 9.10
CA ASP A 21 15.62 -8.85 8.01
C ASP A 21 14.47 -8.53 7.06
N PRO A 22 14.74 -8.24 5.79
CA PRO A 22 13.70 -7.92 4.83
C PRO A 22 12.66 -9.04 4.66
N ALA A 23 13.04 -10.30 4.84
CA ALA A 23 12.12 -11.42 4.71
C ALA A 23 11.00 -11.35 5.75
N GLN A 24 11.30 -10.88 6.96
CA GLN A 24 10.29 -10.72 8.01
C GLN A 24 9.30 -9.60 7.66
N VAL A 25 9.80 -8.50 7.10
CA VAL A 25 8.96 -7.38 6.66
C VAL A 25 8.04 -7.84 5.54
N ILE A 26 8.57 -8.56 4.55
CA ILE A 26 7.79 -9.08 3.44
C ILE A 26 6.70 -10.03 3.92
N ALA A 27 7.01 -10.92 4.87
CA ALA A 27 6.03 -11.84 5.43
C ALA A 27 4.89 -11.10 6.13
N LEU A 28 5.20 -10.05 6.88
CA LEU A 28 4.20 -9.23 7.54
C LEU A 28 3.31 -8.51 6.52
N ILE A 29 3.91 -7.97 5.46
CA ILE A 29 3.17 -7.30 4.39
C ILE A 29 2.19 -8.28 3.73
N ARG A 30 2.65 -9.48 3.42
CA ARG A 30 1.80 -10.52 2.82
C ARG A 30 0.60 -10.85 3.70
N SER A 31 0.77 -10.81 5.01
CA SER A 31 -0.32 -11.09 5.94
C SER A 31 -1.40 -10.02 5.91
N ALA A 32 -1.09 -8.82 5.44
CA ALA A 32 -2.04 -7.71 5.34
C ALA A 32 -2.85 -7.74 4.03
N ALA A 33 -2.49 -8.55 3.06
CA ALA A 33 -3.15 -8.58 1.76
C ALA A 33 -4.66 -8.81 1.85
N PRO A 34 -5.17 -9.76 2.66
CA PRO A 34 -6.61 -9.96 2.79
C PRO A 34 -7.35 -8.72 3.28
N PHE A 35 -6.74 -7.96 4.18
CA PHE A 35 -7.34 -6.71 4.68
C PHE A 35 -7.59 -5.73 3.54
N TYR A 36 -6.60 -5.51 2.68
CA TYR A 36 -6.74 -4.57 1.57
C TYR A 36 -7.78 -5.02 0.55
N ARG A 37 -7.95 -6.33 0.37
CA ARG A 37 -9.00 -6.86 -0.50
C ARG A 37 -10.39 -6.56 0.03
N THR A 38 -10.58 -6.60 1.35
CA THR A 38 -11.88 -6.33 1.95
C THR A 38 -12.28 -4.87 1.88
N ILE A 39 -11.34 -3.97 1.66
CA ILE A 39 -11.61 -2.52 1.62
C ILE A 39 -11.39 -1.93 0.22
N GLY A 40 -11.59 -2.75 -0.81
CA GLY A 40 -11.65 -2.28 -2.19
C GLY A 40 -10.40 -2.49 -3.03
N GLY A 41 -9.35 -3.05 -2.47
CA GLY A 41 -8.16 -3.37 -3.26
C GLY A 41 -8.42 -4.53 -4.21
N THR A 42 -8.10 -4.34 -5.49
CA THR A 42 -8.30 -5.36 -6.52
C THR A 42 -7.00 -6.09 -6.88
N GLY A 43 -5.87 -5.52 -6.52
CA GLY A 43 -4.57 -6.13 -6.73
C GLY A 43 -3.61 -5.74 -5.63
N PHE A 44 -2.70 -6.62 -5.30
CA PHE A 44 -1.73 -6.39 -4.24
C PHE A 44 -0.41 -7.02 -4.63
N ARG A 45 0.65 -6.20 -4.72
CA ARG A 45 1.98 -6.69 -5.05
C ARG A 45 2.99 -6.21 -4.02
N VAL A 46 3.93 -7.08 -3.72
CA VAL A 46 5.09 -6.74 -2.89
C VAL A 46 6.33 -6.89 -3.75
N LEU A 47 7.08 -5.81 -3.87
CA LEU A 47 8.28 -5.75 -4.70
C LEU A 47 9.50 -5.52 -3.81
N GLN A 48 10.58 -6.21 -4.12
CA GLN A 48 11.85 -6.03 -3.42
C GLN A 48 12.89 -5.54 -4.42
N ASN A 49 13.63 -4.51 -4.03
CA ASN A 49 14.68 -3.95 -4.89
C ASN A 49 15.81 -4.98 -5.05
N VAL A 50 16.21 -5.25 -6.31
CA VAL A 50 17.23 -6.25 -6.60
C VAL A 50 18.64 -5.79 -6.23
N ASP A 51 18.87 -4.48 -6.19
CA ASP A 51 20.17 -3.90 -5.87
C ASP A 51 20.27 -3.49 -4.40
N ASP A 52 19.15 -3.34 -3.72
CA ASP A 52 19.07 -2.99 -2.30
C ASP A 52 17.92 -3.77 -1.67
N ARG A 53 18.22 -4.93 -1.12
CA ARG A 53 17.23 -5.87 -0.61
C ARG A 53 16.42 -5.35 0.58
N ALA A 54 16.92 -4.33 1.27
CA ALA A 54 16.19 -3.70 2.36
C ALA A 54 15.08 -2.76 1.84
N GLN A 55 15.14 -2.36 0.58
CA GLN A 55 14.13 -1.48 -0.01
C GLN A 55 12.99 -2.29 -0.59
N ILE A 56 11.79 -2.04 -0.07
CA ILE A 56 10.58 -2.78 -0.41
C ILE A 56 9.51 -1.79 -0.85
N ALA A 57 8.74 -2.17 -1.85
CA ALA A 57 7.60 -1.40 -2.31
C ALA A 57 6.35 -2.27 -2.29
N ILE A 58 5.24 -1.68 -1.85
CA ILE A 58 3.93 -2.29 -1.93
C ILE A 58 3.14 -1.52 -2.98
N GLU A 59 2.44 -2.24 -3.85
CA GLU A 59 1.49 -1.63 -4.78
C GLU A 59 0.12 -2.23 -4.55
N ILE A 60 -0.85 -1.37 -4.32
CA ILE A 60 -2.24 -1.77 -4.11
C ILE A 60 -3.07 -1.11 -5.18
N GLU A 61 -3.74 -1.94 -5.98
CA GLU A 61 -4.57 -1.46 -7.08
C GLU A 61 -6.01 -1.29 -6.60
N TYR A 62 -6.62 -0.20 -7.02
CA TYR A 62 -8.04 0.09 -6.77
C TYR A 62 -8.72 0.30 -8.11
N ALA A 63 -9.92 -0.26 -8.26
CA ALA A 63 -10.65 -0.20 -9.52
C ALA A 63 -11.01 1.23 -9.93
N ALA A 64 -11.25 2.11 -8.94
CA ALA A 64 -11.62 3.49 -9.19
C ALA A 64 -11.28 4.36 -7.98
N HIS A 65 -11.37 5.66 -8.17
CA HIS A 65 -11.11 6.65 -7.13
C HIS A 65 -11.94 6.41 -5.85
N ALA A 66 -13.21 6.08 -6.01
CA ALA A 66 -14.09 5.84 -4.88
C ALA A 66 -13.61 4.71 -3.96
N ALA A 67 -13.05 3.65 -4.54
CA ALA A 67 -12.52 2.53 -3.76
C ALA A 67 -11.28 2.97 -2.96
N LEU A 68 -10.43 3.80 -3.53
CA LEU A 68 -9.27 4.35 -2.84
C LEU A 68 -9.69 5.24 -1.67
N GLU A 69 -10.69 6.09 -1.87
CA GLU A 69 -11.18 6.98 -0.81
C GLU A 69 -11.82 6.20 0.32
N LEU A 70 -12.52 5.11 0.02
CA LEU A 70 -13.06 4.22 1.03
C LEU A 70 -11.94 3.61 1.87
N ASN A 71 -10.86 3.18 1.23
CA ASN A 71 -9.69 2.64 1.92
C ASN A 71 -9.07 3.70 2.85
N ARG A 72 -8.86 4.92 2.37
CA ARG A 72 -8.30 6.00 3.17
C ARG A 72 -9.15 6.28 4.41
N HIS A 73 -10.46 6.29 4.24
CA HIS A 73 -11.39 6.50 5.34
C HIS A 73 -11.29 5.38 6.38
N LYS A 74 -11.25 4.13 5.93
CA LYS A 74 -11.14 2.97 6.82
C LYS A 74 -9.82 2.99 7.60
N VAL A 75 -8.72 3.29 6.94
CA VAL A 75 -7.41 3.38 7.59
C VAL A 75 -7.40 4.48 8.65
N ALA A 76 -8.03 5.61 8.37
CA ALA A 76 -8.06 6.74 9.30
C ALA A 76 -8.93 6.48 10.51
N SER A 77 -9.99 5.68 10.39
CA SER A 77 -11.02 5.55 11.43
C SER A 77 -10.93 4.26 12.25
N ASP A 78 -10.23 3.24 11.78
CA ASP A 78 -10.20 1.94 12.46
C ASP A 78 -9.06 1.88 13.48
N PRO A 79 -9.37 1.71 14.79
CA PRO A 79 -8.33 1.60 15.82
C PRO A 79 -7.39 0.41 15.63
N MET A 80 -7.88 -0.70 15.10
CA MET A 80 -7.05 -1.88 14.85
C MET A 80 -6.00 -1.60 13.77
N VAL A 81 -6.36 -0.83 12.75
CA VAL A 81 -5.43 -0.42 11.71
C VAL A 81 -4.34 0.48 12.30
N ARG A 82 -4.70 1.38 13.20
CA ARG A 82 -3.72 2.23 13.87
C ARG A 82 -2.71 1.42 14.66
N THR A 83 -3.18 0.43 15.39
CA THR A 83 -2.31 -0.46 16.17
C THR A 83 -1.38 -1.23 15.24
N PHE A 84 -1.90 -1.73 14.13
CA PHE A 84 -1.12 -2.42 13.11
C PHE A 84 -0.03 -1.51 12.53
N LEU A 85 -0.38 -0.28 12.19
CA LEU A 85 0.58 0.69 11.64
C LEU A 85 1.66 1.08 12.65
N GLN A 86 1.33 1.14 13.93
CA GLN A 86 2.33 1.38 14.97
C GLN A 86 3.35 0.24 15.05
N GLY A 87 2.89 -1.00 14.89
CA GLY A 87 3.79 -2.16 14.84
C GLY A 87 4.73 -2.08 13.65
N TRP A 88 4.28 -1.57 12.53
CA TRP A 88 5.11 -1.39 11.33
C TRP A 88 6.28 -0.45 11.57
N ARG A 89 6.07 0.61 12.33
CA ARG A 89 7.12 1.59 12.61
C ARG A 89 8.30 0.97 13.33
N ALA A 90 8.07 -0.10 14.08
CA ALA A 90 9.12 -0.78 14.82
C ALA A 90 10.06 -1.58 13.91
N ILE A 91 9.63 -1.94 12.70
CA ILE A 91 10.39 -2.77 11.77
C ILE A 91 10.87 -2.01 10.53
N LEU A 92 10.55 -0.74 10.44
CA LEU A 92 10.97 0.11 9.32
C LEU A 92 12.03 1.12 9.75
N ALA A 93 12.98 1.35 8.85
CA ALA A 93 14.00 2.37 9.02
C ALA A 93 13.47 3.70 8.46
N GLY A 94 12.85 4.50 9.30
CA GLY A 94 12.25 5.76 8.90
C GLY A 94 10.79 5.63 8.48
N SER A 95 10.24 6.68 7.90
CA SER A 95 8.85 6.70 7.44
C SER A 95 8.74 6.12 6.03
N ALA A 96 7.57 5.56 5.74
CA ALA A 96 7.25 5.09 4.39
C ALA A 96 6.81 6.26 3.51
N ASP A 97 7.20 6.22 2.23
CA ASP A 97 6.75 7.18 1.24
C ASP A 97 5.53 6.61 0.52
N MET A 98 4.47 7.40 0.45
CA MET A 98 3.23 7.01 -0.18
C MET A 98 2.90 7.91 -1.36
N ASP A 99 2.61 7.30 -2.49
CA ASP A 99 2.18 8.01 -3.69
C ASP A 99 0.99 7.29 -4.30
N VAL A 100 0.11 8.05 -4.93
CA VAL A 100 -1.02 7.50 -5.65
C VAL A 100 -0.87 7.85 -7.13
N TYR A 101 -0.96 6.83 -7.97
CA TYR A 101 -0.85 6.96 -9.41
C TYR A 101 -2.18 6.61 -10.08
N GLU A 102 -2.50 7.28 -11.17
CA GLU A 102 -3.53 6.85 -12.09
C GLU A 102 -2.91 5.92 -13.11
N ASP A 103 -3.62 4.86 -13.46
CA ASP A 103 -3.19 4.02 -14.57
C ASP A 103 -3.63 4.67 -15.87
N VAL A 104 -2.66 5.23 -16.59
CA VAL A 104 -2.88 5.93 -17.86
C VAL A 104 -2.36 5.14 -19.06
N THR A 105 -2.20 3.85 -18.89
CA THR A 105 -1.62 2.97 -19.92
C THR A 105 -2.50 2.90 -21.17
N GLY A 106 -3.79 2.86 -20.99
CA GLY A 106 -4.73 2.67 -22.11
C GLY A 106 -5.42 3.93 -22.58
#